data_9228b8bc244a51f51f7ac6fb640e6c7e
#
_entry.id   9228b8bc244a51f51f7ac6fb640e6c7e
#
_cell.length_a   1.000
_cell.length_b   1.000
_cell.length_c   1.000
_cell.angle_alpha   90.00
_cell.angle_beta   90.00
_cell.angle_gamma   90.00
#
_symmetry.space_group_name_H-M   'P 1'
#
loop_
_entity.id
_entity.type
_entity.pdbx_description
1 polymer ?
#
loop_
_entity_poly.entity_id
_entity_poly.type
_entity_poly.pdbx_seq_one_letter_code
_entity_poly.pdbx_strand_id
1 'polypeptide(L)'
;MIKLSNIIFSFITISLIITSCSNADKTGDFTLVMSGSMHGQLDPCGWKKNPMGGLSRRYVKVQELKSVGKNPIILDAGDLLFSTTNLNKNNIESEEYRADAVLEGFGKIGCDAINV
;
A
#
# COMPACT_ATOMS: atom_id res chain seq x y z
N MET A 1 51.96 12.59 39.31
CA MET A 1 50.96 13.64 39.58
C MET A 1 50.18 13.87 38.27
N ILE A 2 48.93 13.41 38.20
CA ILE A 2 48.05 13.63 37.05
C ILE A 2 47.62 15.09 37.12
N LYS A 3 47.89 15.87 36.05
CA LYS A 3 47.54 17.29 36.06
C LYS A 3 46.01 17.43 35.97
N LEU A 4 45.40 18.26 36.80
CA LEU A 4 44.00 18.57 36.85
C LEU A 4 43.42 18.91 35.45
N SER A 5 44.19 19.53 34.60
CA SER A 5 43.89 19.83 33.19
C SER A 5 43.57 18.58 32.37
N ASN A 6 44.25 17.43 32.60
CA ASN A 6 44.03 16.21 31.83
C ASN A 6 42.72 15.53 32.23
N ILE A 7 42.34 15.68 33.49
CA ILE A 7 41.07 15.14 34.03
C ILE A 7 39.89 15.92 33.44
N ILE A 8 39.98 17.24 33.41
CA ILE A 8 38.95 18.13 32.82
C ILE A 8 38.78 17.85 31.34
N PHE A 9 39.88 17.68 30.60
CA PHE A 9 39.84 17.38 29.16
C PHE A 9 39.20 16.02 28.89
N SER A 10 39.45 15.00 29.71
CA SER A 10 38.83 13.67 29.61
C SER A 10 37.33 13.70 29.88
N PHE A 11 36.87 14.50 30.85
CA PHE A 11 35.43 14.65 31.12
C PHE A 11 34.69 15.37 29.98
N ILE A 12 35.33 16.37 29.35
CA ILE A 12 34.74 17.10 28.23
C ILE A 12 34.61 16.18 27.00
N THR A 13 35.61 15.34 26.70
CA THR A 13 35.54 14.40 25.58
C THR A 13 34.50 13.30 25.77
N ILE A 14 34.34 12.77 26.98
CA ILE A 14 33.32 11.78 27.32
C ILE A 14 31.91 12.39 27.21
N SER A 15 31.72 13.62 27.66
CA SER A 15 30.44 14.33 27.56
C SER A 15 30.00 14.59 26.13
N LEU A 16 30.92 14.83 25.19
CA LEU A 16 30.63 15.04 23.76
C LEU A 16 30.18 13.73 23.04
N ILE A 17 30.63 12.58 23.53
CA ILE A 17 30.28 11.28 22.90
C ILE A 17 28.86 10.85 23.26
N ILE A 18 28.32 11.25 24.40
CA ILE A 18 27.00 10.82 24.89
C ILE A 18 25.85 11.59 24.20
N THR A 19 26.11 12.74 23.60
CA THR A 19 25.09 13.56 22.90
C THR A 19 24.80 13.14 21.47
N SER A 20 25.49 12.12 20.94
CA SER A 20 25.38 11.72 19.54
C SER A 20 24.27 10.69 19.25
N CYS A 21 23.49 10.28 20.23
CA CYS A 21 22.44 9.27 20.07
C CYS A 21 21.06 9.80 20.46
N SER A 22 20.62 10.90 19.86
CA SER A 22 19.22 11.27 19.97
C SER A 22 18.77 11.89 18.65
N ASN A 23 17.98 11.16 17.91
CA ASN A 23 16.92 11.51 16.97
C ASN A 23 16.84 10.51 15.83
N ALA A 24 16.49 9.29 16.17
CA ALA A 24 16.02 8.32 15.18
C ALA A 24 14.55 7.95 15.43
N ASP A 25 13.73 8.88 15.87
CA ASP A 25 12.29 8.72 15.89
C ASP A 25 11.65 9.52 14.75
N LYS A 26 12.06 9.22 13.52
CA LYS A 26 11.15 9.35 12.38
C LYS A 26 10.47 8.01 12.21
N THR A 27 9.53 7.69 13.06
CA THR A 27 8.48 6.72 12.76
C THR A 27 7.70 7.31 11.61
N GLY A 28 8.10 6.96 10.38
CA GLY A 28 7.35 7.34 9.19
C GLY A 28 6.08 6.51 9.16
N ASP A 29 4.92 7.12 9.38
CA ASP A 29 3.65 6.46 9.13
C ASP A 29 3.53 6.18 7.64
N PHE A 30 3.42 4.91 7.27
CA PHE A 30 3.04 4.53 5.92
C PHE A 30 1.64 3.92 5.92
N THR A 31 0.93 4.10 4.83
CA THR A 31 -0.39 3.52 4.63
C THR A 31 -0.30 2.41 3.60
N LEU A 32 -0.71 1.20 3.98
CA LEU A 32 -0.78 0.06 3.08
C LEU A 32 -2.25 -0.22 2.74
N VAL A 33 -2.57 -0.27 1.45
CA VAL A 33 -3.88 -0.66 0.92
C VAL A 33 -3.73 -2.01 0.26
N MET A 34 -4.35 -3.03 0.83
CA MET A 34 -4.29 -4.39 0.32
C MET A 34 -5.66 -4.86 -0.17
N SER A 35 -5.64 -5.68 -1.21
CA SER A 35 -6.81 -6.35 -1.75
C SER A 35 -6.44 -7.72 -2.32
N GLY A 36 -7.45 -8.47 -2.73
CA GLY A 36 -7.30 -9.77 -3.37
C GLY A 36 -8.66 -10.41 -3.63
N SER A 37 -8.68 -11.51 -4.36
CA SER A 37 -9.88 -12.32 -4.66
C SER A 37 -11.05 -11.52 -5.22
N MET A 38 -10.76 -10.69 -6.21
CA MET A 38 -11.77 -9.82 -6.83
C MET A 38 -12.59 -10.53 -7.90
N HIS A 39 -12.07 -11.65 -8.44
CA HIS A 39 -12.75 -12.52 -9.42
C HIS A 39 -13.38 -11.75 -10.59
N GLY A 40 -12.66 -10.80 -11.18
CA GLY A 40 -13.14 -9.99 -12.29
C GLY A 40 -14.30 -9.06 -11.96
N GLN A 41 -14.59 -8.79 -10.70
CA GLN A 41 -15.75 -8.01 -10.28
C GLN A 41 -15.50 -6.51 -10.42
N LEU A 42 -16.20 -5.87 -11.36
CA LEU A 42 -16.08 -4.45 -11.67
C LEU A 42 -16.94 -3.60 -10.73
N ASP A 43 -18.16 -4.02 -10.51
CA ASP A 43 -19.18 -3.28 -9.76
C ASP A 43 -19.27 -3.72 -8.30
N PRO A 44 -19.73 -2.84 -7.40
CA PRO A 44 -20.04 -3.24 -6.03
C PRO A 44 -21.10 -4.33 -6.00
N CYS A 45 -20.90 -5.37 -5.21
CA CYS A 45 -21.89 -6.43 -5.02
C CYS A 45 -22.33 -6.55 -3.56
N GLY A 46 -23.36 -7.37 -3.35
CA GLY A 46 -23.92 -7.65 -2.05
C GLY A 46 -25.27 -6.98 -1.79
N TRP A 47 -25.57 -6.74 -0.52
CA TRP A 47 -26.88 -6.23 -0.11
C TRP A 47 -27.16 -4.83 -0.61
N LYS A 48 -28.36 -4.57 -1.15
CA LYS A 48 -28.78 -3.26 -1.69
C LYS A 48 -28.51 -2.08 -0.75
N LYS A 49 -28.56 -2.30 0.57
CA LYS A 49 -28.32 -1.25 1.57
C LYS A 49 -26.86 -0.99 1.87
N ASN A 50 -25.98 -1.95 1.61
CA ASN A 50 -24.55 -1.80 1.87
C ASN A 50 -23.74 -2.63 0.85
N PRO A 51 -23.71 -2.21 -0.40
CA PRO A 51 -22.90 -2.89 -1.42
C PRO A 51 -21.42 -2.79 -1.07
N MET A 52 -20.67 -3.87 -1.26
CA MET A 52 -19.24 -3.95 -0.96
C MET A 52 -18.42 -4.12 -2.24
N GLY A 53 -17.14 -3.79 -2.16
CA GLY A 53 -16.21 -3.94 -3.28
C GLY A 53 -16.42 -2.92 -4.42
N GLY A 54 -15.99 -3.31 -5.62
CA GLY A 54 -16.05 -2.52 -6.84
C GLY A 54 -14.85 -1.58 -7.04
N LEU A 55 -14.42 -1.45 -8.31
CA LEU A 55 -13.26 -0.63 -8.69
C LEU A 55 -13.48 0.86 -8.41
N SER A 56 -14.67 1.37 -8.69
CA SER A 56 -15.00 2.79 -8.49
C SER A 56 -14.88 3.21 -7.03
N ARG A 57 -15.37 2.39 -6.11
CA ARG A 57 -15.27 2.68 -4.67
C ARG A 57 -13.83 2.59 -4.17
N ARG A 58 -13.05 1.63 -4.68
CA ARG A 58 -11.62 1.53 -4.39
C ARG A 58 -10.88 2.78 -4.85
N TYR A 59 -11.14 3.22 -6.08
CA TYR A 59 -10.56 4.47 -6.62
C TYR A 59 -10.85 5.65 -5.70
N VAL A 60 -12.12 5.87 -5.34
CA VAL A 60 -12.50 6.97 -4.43
C VAL A 60 -11.75 6.87 -3.11
N LYS A 61 -11.67 5.67 -2.51
CA LYS A 61 -10.97 5.49 -1.23
C LYS A 61 -9.47 5.81 -1.30
N VAL A 62 -8.82 5.43 -2.38
CA VAL A 62 -7.40 5.77 -2.61
C VAL A 62 -7.24 7.28 -2.81
N GLN A 63 -8.14 7.94 -3.56
CA GLN A 63 -8.10 9.39 -3.73
C GLN A 63 -8.33 10.14 -2.40
N GLU A 64 -9.23 9.67 -1.54
CA GLU A 64 -9.41 10.21 -0.19
C GLU A 64 -8.11 10.15 0.63
N LEU A 65 -7.40 9.00 0.60
CA LEU A 65 -6.11 8.85 1.30
C LEU A 65 -5.06 9.83 0.76
N LYS A 66 -4.97 9.96 -0.56
CA LYS A 66 -4.03 10.90 -1.21
C LYS A 66 -4.38 12.36 -0.89
N SER A 67 -5.66 12.71 -0.81
CA SER A 67 -6.10 14.08 -0.53
C SER A 67 -5.73 14.57 0.87
N VAL A 68 -5.57 13.67 1.83
CA VAL A 68 -5.11 13.98 3.19
C VAL A 68 -3.59 13.84 3.36
N GLY A 69 -2.85 13.85 2.25
CA GLY A 69 -1.38 13.81 2.25
C GLY A 69 -0.77 12.42 2.51
N LYS A 70 -1.55 11.36 2.49
CA LYS A 70 -1.03 9.99 2.56
C LYS A 70 -0.66 9.50 1.17
N ASN A 71 0.52 8.91 1.05
CA ASN A 71 0.96 8.21 -0.16
C ASN A 71 0.88 6.70 0.10
N PRO A 72 -0.29 6.07 -0.12
CA PRO A 72 -0.46 4.66 0.17
C PRO A 72 0.34 3.79 -0.80
N ILE A 73 0.92 2.70 -0.30
CA ILE A 73 1.39 1.58 -1.11
C ILE A 73 0.18 0.69 -1.38
N ILE A 74 -0.11 0.43 -2.65
CA ILE A 74 -1.32 -0.27 -3.09
C ILE A 74 -0.93 -1.61 -3.69
N LEU A 75 -1.34 -2.69 -3.04
CA LEU A 75 -1.00 -4.05 -3.42
C LEU A 75 -2.25 -4.89 -3.65
N ASP A 76 -2.18 -5.82 -4.59
CA ASP A 76 -3.21 -6.84 -4.77
C ASP A 76 -2.60 -8.24 -4.68
N ALA A 77 -3.22 -9.11 -3.88
CA ALA A 77 -2.74 -10.46 -3.61
C ALA A 77 -3.08 -11.46 -4.72
N GLY A 78 -3.78 -11.04 -5.76
CA GLY A 78 -4.14 -11.88 -6.89
C GLY A 78 -5.57 -12.40 -6.87
N ASP A 79 -5.82 -13.38 -7.73
CA ASP A 79 -7.15 -13.89 -8.03
C ASP A 79 -8.10 -12.78 -8.48
N LEU A 80 -7.57 -11.96 -9.39
CA LEU A 80 -8.09 -10.65 -9.72
C LEU A 80 -8.95 -10.66 -10.99
N LEU A 81 -8.49 -11.37 -12.04
CA LEU A 81 -8.90 -11.09 -13.42
C LEU A 81 -10.16 -11.84 -13.85
N PHE A 82 -10.27 -13.11 -13.53
CA PHE A 82 -11.31 -13.97 -14.06
C PHE A 82 -12.37 -14.33 -13.00
N SER A 83 -13.62 -14.35 -13.41
CA SER A 83 -14.74 -14.76 -12.52
C SER A 83 -14.85 -16.28 -12.35
N THR A 84 -14.17 -17.03 -13.20
CA THR A 84 -14.19 -18.49 -13.22
C THR A 84 -12.85 -19.08 -13.62
N THR A 85 -12.52 -20.23 -13.06
CA THR A 85 -11.35 -21.03 -13.46
C THR A 85 -11.62 -21.90 -14.69
N ASN A 86 -12.89 -22.04 -15.10
CA ASN A 86 -13.29 -22.87 -16.24
C ASN A 86 -13.51 -22.01 -17.48
N LEU A 87 -12.41 -21.62 -18.13
CA LEU A 87 -12.43 -20.88 -19.38
C LEU A 87 -12.70 -21.82 -20.57
N ASN A 88 -13.61 -21.43 -21.42
CA ASN A 88 -14.00 -22.16 -22.63
C ASN A 88 -14.45 -21.19 -23.74
N LYS A 89 -14.72 -21.73 -24.92
CA LYS A 89 -15.07 -20.92 -26.11
C LYS A 89 -16.31 -20.03 -25.94
N ASN A 90 -17.18 -20.33 -24.98
CA ASN A 90 -18.42 -19.57 -24.78
C ASN A 90 -18.26 -18.40 -23.80
N ASN A 91 -17.22 -18.41 -22.98
CA ASN A 91 -17.02 -17.38 -21.96
C ASN A 91 -15.68 -16.63 -22.09
N ILE A 92 -14.72 -17.15 -22.85
CA ILE A 92 -13.36 -16.59 -22.91
C ILE A 92 -13.37 -15.12 -23.31
N GLU A 93 -14.10 -14.74 -24.33
CA GLU A 93 -14.16 -13.36 -24.82
C GLU A 93 -14.69 -12.38 -23.75
N SER A 94 -15.73 -12.79 -23.04
CA SER A 94 -16.29 -11.96 -21.95
C SER A 94 -15.38 -11.86 -20.74
N GLU A 95 -14.65 -12.91 -20.43
CA GLU A 95 -13.69 -12.93 -19.33
C GLU A 95 -12.43 -12.12 -19.66
N GLU A 96 -11.94 -12.18 -20.90
CA GLU A 96 -10.84 -11.33 -21.39
C GLU A 96 -11.23 -9.84 -21.34
N TYR A 97 -12.40 -9.47 -21.85
CA TYR A 97 -12.89 -8.10 -21.76
C TYR A 97 -12.98 -7.61 -20.32
N ARG A 98 -13.44 -8.47 -19.42
CA ARG A 98 -13.51 -8.17 -17.98
C ARG A 98 -12.13 -7.99 -17.36
N ALA A 99 -11.20 -8.87 -17.70
CA ALA A 99 -9.82 -8.81 -17.23
C ALA A 99 -9.14 -7.50 -17.66
N ASP A 100 -9.31 -7.10 -18.92
CA ASP A 100 -8.78 -5.84 -19.43
C ASP A 100 -9.37 -4.63 -18.70
N ALA A 101 -10.67 -4.62 -18.46
CA ALA A 101 -11.33 -3.54 -17.70
C ALA A 101 -10.83 -3.46 -16.25
N VAL A 102 -10.57 -4.61 -15.62
CA VAL A 102 -9.99 -4.67 -14.28
C VAL A 102 -8.57 -4.09 -14.28
N LEU A 103 -7.72 -4.51 -15.21
CA LEU A 103 -6.34 -4.03 -15.31
C LEU A 103 -6.29 -2.52 -15.58
N GLU A 104 -7.13 -2.01 -16.48
CA GLU A 104 -7.25 -0.58 -16.73
C GLU A 104 -7.65 0.18 -15.45
N GLY A 105 -8.63 -0.36 -14.73
CA GLY A 105 -9.09 0.22 -13.46
C GLY A 105 -8.00 0.25 -12.39
N PHE A 106 -7.21 -0.81 -12.26
CA PHE A 106 -6.07 -0.87 -11.34
C PHE A 106 -4.95 0.09 -11.75
N GLY A 107 -4.71 0.26 -13.05
CA GLY A 107 -3.80 1.29 -13.56
C GLY A 107 -4.24 2.71 -13.15
N LYS A 108 -5.54 3.03 -13.26
CA LYS A 108 -6.11 4.32 -12.85
C LYS A 108 -6.06 4.54 -11.33
N ILE A 109 -6.20 3.48 -10.54
CA ILE A 109 -6.05 3.51 -9.08
C ILE A 109 -4.59 3.82 -8.71
N GLY A 110 -3.65 3.40 -9.54
CA GLY A 110 -2.20 3.49 -9.29
C GLY A 110 -1.75 2.36 -8.37
N CYS A 111 -2.08 1.12 -8.71
CA CYS A 111 -1.62 -0.06 -7.98
C CYS A 111 -0.13 -0.26 -8.21
N ASP A 112 0.63 -0.48 -7.12
CA ASP A 112 2.09 -0.61 -7.16
C ASP A 112 2.53 -2.03 -7.51
N ALA A 113 1.76 -3.04 -7.08
CA ALA A 113 2.01 -4.43 -7.42
C ALA A 113 0.74 -5.28 -7.41
N ILE A 114 0.67 -6.21 -8.34
CA ILE A 114 -0.41 -7.21 -8.49
C ILE A 114 0.24 -8.58 -8.58
N ASN A 115 -0.27 -9.52 -7.80
CA ASN A 115 0.06 -10.92 -7.95
C ASN A 115 -0.86 -11.54 -9.03
N VAL A 116 -0.28 -12.20 -10.03
CA VAL A 116 -0.98 -12.86 -11.14
C VAL A 116 -0.59 -14.31 -11.26
#